data_67143255d59d776f1832df359327a160
#
_entry.id   67143255d59d776f1832df359327a160
#
_cell.length_a   1.000
_cell.length_b   1.000
_cell.length_c   1.000
_cell.angle_alpha   90.00
_cell.angle_beta   90.00
_cell.angle_gamma   90.00
#
_symmetry.space_group_name_H-M   'P 1'
#
loop_
_entity.id
_entity.type
_entity.pdbx_description
1 polymer ?
#
loop_
_entity_poly.entity_id
_entity_poly.type
_entity_poly.pdbx_seq_one_letter_code
_entity_poly.pdbx_strand_id
1 'polypeptide(L)'
;TLLEKSDTAGMHLIYLMNYIHRTDALFNKPEHEILDNYIVGLKKLFPDLQDEDIVDRFLFRAPFVEPLYTIGYQKRKPPTVLIPGKLYMATTAQVYPDVTSWNGSVGLAQKTVDQILRDFCKTRDI
;
A
#
# COMPACT_ATOMS: atom_id res chain seq x y z
N THR A 1 15.48 6.09 10.31
CA THR A 1 15.23 5.28 9.10
C THR A 1 15.64 3.84 9.38
N LEU A 2 14.80 2.89 8.93
CA LEU A 2 15.12 1.45 9.02
C LEU A 2 16.01 0.98 7.85
N LEU A 3 16.32 1.89 6.93
CA LEU A 3 17.17 1.60 5.77
C LEU A 3 18.63 1.89 6.10
N GLU A 4 19.51 1.01 5.67
CA GLU A 4 20.95 1.25 5.71
C GLU A 4 21.32 2.37 4.74
N LYS A 5 22.37 3.14 5.07
CA LYS A 5 22.83 4.23 4.19
C LYS A 5 23.24 3.73 2.79
N SER A 6 23.69 2.48 2.70
CA SER A 6 24.02 1.81 1.43
C SER A 6 22.80 1.67 0.50
N ASP A 7 21.61 1.43 1.06
CA ASP A 7 20.39 1.21 0.28
C ASP A 7 19.87 2.49 -0.38
N THR A 8 20.27 3.64 0.14
CA THR A 8 19.88 4.96 -0.37
C THR A 8 21.05 5.76 -0.93
N ALA A 9 22.19 5.11 -1.20
CA ALA A 9 23.43 5.78 -1.60
C ALA A 9 23.84 6.95 -0.68
N GLY A 10 23.56 6.82 0.62
CA GLY A 10 23.84 7.84 1.63
C GLY A 10 22.79 8.96 1.72
N MET A 11 21.77 8.96 0.88
CA MET A 11 20.72 9.98 0.84
C MET A 11 19.58 9.70 1.81
N HIS A 12 18.75 10.71 2.07
CA HIS A 12 17.53 10.59 2.83
C HIS A 12 16.33 10.38 1.89
N LEU A 13 15.47 9.44 2.23
CA LEU A 13 14.23 9.19 1.51
C LEU A 13 13.06 9.79 2.29
N ILE A 14 12.30 10.68 1.64
CA ILE A 14 11.15 11.37 2.23
C ILE A 14 9.89 10.98 1.47
N TYR A 15 8.88 10.49 2.19
CA TYR A 15 7.56 10.20 1.64
C TYR A 15 6.58 11.30 2.03
N LEU A 16 5.99 11.95 1.03
CA LEU A 16 4.95 12.96 1.19
C LEU A 16 3.61 12.35 0.75
N MET A 17 2.89 11.76 1.68
CA MET A 17 1.63 11.08 1.40
C MET A 17 0.43 12.01 1.48
N ASN A 18 -0.52 11.85 0.57
CA ASN A 18 -1.80 12.53 0.60
C ASN A 18 -2.93 11.60 0.15
N TYR A 19 -3.99 11.53 0.95
CA TYR A 19 -5.21 10.79 0.63
C TYR A 19 -6.28 11.78 0.16
N ILE A 20 -6.53 11.79 -1.14
CA ILE A 20 -7.52 12.66 -1.77
C ILE A 20 -8.50 11.84 -2.58
N HIS A 21 -9.69 12.37 -2.81
CA HIS A 21 -10.65 11.71 -3.68
C HIS A 21 -10.15 11.75 -5.14
N ARG A 22 -10.34 10.65 -5.89
CA ARG A 22 -9.88 10.54 -7.29
C ARG A 22 -10.47 11.61 -8.24
N THR A 23 -11.58 12.26 -7.86
CA THR A 23 -12.18 13.38 -8.60
C THR A 23 -11.67 14.74 -8.13
N ASP A 24 -10.77 14.78 -7.15
CA ASP A 24 -10.13 16.01 -6.73
C ASP A 24 -9.30 16.60 -7.88
N ALA A 25 -9.34 17.92 -8.03
CA ALA A 25 -8.60 18.61 -9.07
C ALA A 25 -7.08 18.35 -8.94
N LEU A 26 -6.56 18.23 -7.71
CA LEU A 26 -5.16 17.94 -7.45
C LEU A 26 -4.74 16.58 -8.02
N PHE A 27 -5.62 15.55 -7.94
CA PHE A 27 -5.31 14.21 -8.46
C PHE A 27 -5.03 14.21 -9.97
N ASN A 28 -5.67 15.11 -10.69
CA ASN A 28 -5.61 15.19 -12.16
C ASN A 28 -4.63 16.24 -12.70
N LYS A 29 -3.94 16.98 -11.83
CA LYS A 29 -2.93 17.96 -12.24
C LYS A 29 -1.73 17.29 -12.91
N PRO A 30 -1.00 18.03 -13.77
CA PRO A 30 0.31 17.60 -14.27
C PRO A 30 1.26 17.23 -13.12
N GLU A 31 2.10 16.23 -13.35
CA GLU A 31 3.02 15.71 -12.33
C GLU A 31 3.92 16.80 -11.76
N HIS A 32 4.53 17.63 -12.61
CA HIS A 32 5.42 18.69 -12.17
C HIS A 32 4.73 19.69 -11.23
N GLU A 33 3.46 20.06 -11.50
CA GLU A 33 2.72 20.98 -10.62
C GLU A 33 2.47 20.37 -9.24
N ILE A 34 2.20 19.07 -9.18
CA ILE A 34 1.99 18.38 -7.92
C ILE A 34 3.31 18.33 -7.14
N LEU A 35 4.39 17.91 -7.78
CA LEU A 35 5.71 17.83 -7.18
C LEU A 35 6.18 19.19 -6.65
N ASP A 36 6.04 20.26 -7.46
CA ASP A 36 6.45 21.61 -7.06
C ASP A 36 5.65 22.10 -5.84
N ASN A 37 4.34 21.85 -5.80
CA ASN A 37 3.52 22.17 -4.64
C ASN A 37 3.98 21.43 -3.37
N TYR A 38 4.34 20.16 -3.48
CA TYR A 38 4.87 19.40 -2.34
C TYR A 38 6.22 19.91 -1.88
N ILE A 39 7.11 20.30 -2.79
CA ILE A 39 8.41 20.88 -2.43
C ILE A 39 8.23 22.22 -1.70
N VAL A 40 7.31 23.06 -2.17
CA VAL A 40 6.96 24.32 -1.45
C VAL A 40 6.47 24.01 -0.03
N GLY A 41 5.65 22.96 0.14
CA GLY A 41 5.21 22.50 1.45
C GLY A 41 6.36 21.99 2.31
N LEU A 42 7.25 21.18 1.74
CA LEU A 42 8.40 20.61 2.41
C LEU A 42 9.36 21.70 2.93
N LYS A 43 9.65 22.71 2.11
CA LYS A 43 10.51 23.86 2.50
C LYS A 43 9.92 24.70 3.62
N LYS A 44 8.58 24.69 3.84
CA LYS A 44 7.96 25.32 5.02
C LYS A 44 8.26 24.56 6.30
N LEU A 45 8.41 23.24 6.22
CA LEU A 45 8.76 22.40 7.38
C LEU A 45 10.26 22.36 7.62
N PHE A 46 11.05 22.49 6.55
CA PHE A 46 12.50 22.48 6.57
C PHE A 46 13.03 23.73 5.84
N PRO A 47 13.08 24.90 6.52
CA PRO A 47 13.43 26.17 5.88
C PRO A 47 14.84 26.21 5.29
N ASP A 48 15.75 25.42 5.81
CA ASP A 48 17.14 25.34 5.35
C ASP A 48 17.33 24.47 4.10
N LEU A 49 16.28 23.73 3.67
CA LEU A 49 16.32 22.86 2.49
C LEU A 49 16.42 23.68 1.21
N GLN A 50 17.49 23.47 0.46
CA GLN A 50 17.72 24.09 -0.83
C GLN A 50 17.26 23.18 -1.98
N ASP A 51 17.14 23.73 -3.20
CA ASP A 51 16.75 22.91 -4.36
C ASP A 51 17.85 21.91 -4.73
N GLU A 52 19.10 22.26 -4.50
CA GLU A 52 20.29 21.44 -4.74
C GLU A 52 20.38 20.21 -3.82
N ASP A 53 19.70 20.26 -2.68
CA ASP A 53 19.61 19.12 -1.75
C ASP A 53 18.65 18.03 -2.26
N ILE A 54 17.80 18.36 -3.22
CA ILE A 54 16.79 17.46 -3.79
C ILE A 54 17.36 16.77 -5.02
N VAL A 55 17.89 15.57 -4.82
CA VAL A 55 18.56 14.81 -5.88
C VAL A 55 17.55 14.24 -6.89
N ASP A 56 16.39 13.79 -6.42
CA ASP A 56 15.36 13.21 -7.28
C ASP A 56 13.96 13.33 -6.67
N ARG A 57 12.92 13.23 -7.53
CA ARG A 57 11.51 13.35 -7.14
C ARG A 57 10.66 12.42 -7.97
N PHE A 58 9.82 11.64 -7.32
CA PHE A 58 8.91 10.70 -7.96
C PHE A 58 7.48 10.93 -7.48
N LEU A 59 6.52 10.86 -8.38
CA LEU A 59 5.10 10.89 -8.08
C LEU A 59 4.44 9.54 -8.41
N PHE A 60 3.84 8.93 -7.40
CA PHE A 60 3.02 7.73 -7.58
C PHE A 60 1.56 8.07 -7.26
N ARG A 61 0.67 7.76 -8.19
CA ARG A 61 -0.77 7.96 -8.04
C ARG A 61 -1.49 6.63 -8.18
N ALA A 62 -2.37 6.32 -7.23
CA ALA A 62 -3.24 5.16 -7.29
C ALA A 62 -4.69 5.58 -7.07
N PRO A 63 -5.61 5.27 -7.99
CA PRO A 63 -7.03 5.64 -7.86
C PRO A 63 -7.75 4.85 -6.77
N PHE A 64 -7.18 3.72 -6.35
CA PHE A 64 -7.67 2.83 -5.31
C PHE A 64 -6.50 2.41 -4.43
N VAL A 65 -6.51 2.81 -3.18
CA VAL A 65 -5.40 2.55 -2.24
C VAL A 65 -5.85 1.63 -1.12
N GLU A 66 -7.03 1.92 -0.55
CA GLU A 66 -7.54 1.21 0.61
C GLU A 66 -9.01 0.80 0.43
N PRO A 67 -9.42 -0.38 0.95
CA PRO A 67 -10.81 -0.77 0.96
C PRO A 67 -11.61 0.09 1.95
N LEU A 68 -12.82 0.49 1.57
CA LEU A 68 -13.74 1.18 2.45
C LEU A 68 -14.55 0.16 3.28
N TYR A 69 -14.29 0.10 4.57
CA TYR A 69 -14.99 -0.76 5.51
C TYR A 69 -16.30 -0.12 5.97
N THR A 70 -17.37 -0.35 5.25
CA THR A 70 -18.70 0.14 5.59
C THR A 70 -19.37 -0.75 6.65
N ILE A 71 -20.47 -0.27 7.27
CA ILE A 71 -21.26 -1.05 8.23
C ILE A 71 -21.63 -2.40 7.62
N GLY A 72 -21.41 -3.47 8.37
CA GLY A 72 -21.68 -4.84 7.93
C GLY A 72 -20.63 -5.42 6.96
N TYR A 73 -19.45 -4.81 6.84
CA TYR A 73 -18.38 -5.26 5.95
C TYR A 73 -17.99 -6.72 6.18
N GLN A 74 -17.99 -7.20 7.43
CA GLN A 74 -17.68 -8.60 7.77
C GLN A 74 -18.50 -9.61 6.97
N LYS A 75 -19.77 -9.29 6.66
CA LYS A 75 -20.65 -10.17 5.86
C LYS A 75 -20.36 -10.12 4.36
N ARG A 76 -19.63 -9.11 3.92
CA ARG A 76 -19.29 -8.86 2.51
C ARG A 76 -17.80 -9.06 2.23
N LYS A 77 -17.04 -9.34 3.29
CA LYS A 77 -15.60 -9.59 3.16
C LYS A 77 -15.37 -10.74 2.17
N PRO A 78 -14.51 -10.57 1.16
CA PRO A 78 -14.23 -11.61 0.19
C PRO A 78 -13.69 -12.87 0.88
N PRO A 79 -14.09 -14.07 0.45
CA PRO A 79 -13.54 -15.32 0.98
C PRO A 79 -12.12 -15.57 0.48
N THR A 80 -11.32 -16.25 1.28
CA THR A 80 -9.97 -16.68 0.86
C THR A 80 -10.03 -17.80 -0.19
N VAL A 81 -10.95 -18.74 -0.02
CA VAL A 81 -11.14 -19.85 -0.95
C VAL A 81 -12.27 -19.49 -1.91
N LEU A 82 -11.94 -19.27 -3.18
CA LEU A 82 -12.91 -19.01 -4.25
C LEU A 82 -13.38 -20.30 -4.91
N ILE A 83 -12.44 -21.19 -5.23
CA ILE A 83 -12.71 -22.52 -5.75
C ILE A 83 -11.82 -23.50 -4.97
N PRO A 84 -12.38 -24.40 -4.16
CA PRO A 84 -11.59 -25.33 -3.36
C PRO A 84 -10.58 -26.13 -4.20
N GLY A 85 -9.33 -26.16 -3.75
CA GLY A 85 -8.23 -26.84 -4.41
C GLY A 85 -7.75 -26.21 -5.72
N LYS A 86 -8.35 -25.08 -6.16
CA LYS A 86 -8.02 -24.47 -7.48
C LYS A 86 -7.74 -22.98 -7.44
N LEU A 87 -8.53 -22.19 -6.70
CA LEU A 87 -8.42 -20.73 -6.73
C LEU A 87 -8.57 -20.13 -5.34
N TYR A 88 -7.57 -19.37 -4.96
CA TYR A 88 -7.50 -18.68 -3.69
C TYR A 88 -7.24 -17.20 -3.91
N MET A 89 -7.66 -16.38 -2.96
CA MET A 89 -7.45 -14.93 -3.00
C MET A 89 -6.93 -14.45 -1.65
N ALA A 90 -5.87 -13.63 -1.70
CA ALA A 90 -5.40 -12.84 -0.58
C ALA A 90 -5.31 -11.36 -1.02
N THR A 91 -6.08 -10.51 -0.38
CA THR A 91 -6.10 -9.07 -0.65
C THR A 91 -6.30 -8.29 0.65
N THR A 92 -5.81 -7.05 0.69
CA THR A 92 -5.95 -6.17 1.85
C THR A 92 -7.40 -5.98 2.30
N ALA A 93 -8.37 -6.14 1.41
CA ALA A 93 -9.81 -6.13 1.75
C ALA A 93 -10.21 -7.23 2.75
N GLN A 94 -9.40 -8.28 2.91
CA GLN A 94 -9.67 -9.38 3.84
C GLN A 94 -9.02 -9.20 5.22
N VAL A 95 -8.19 -8.17 5.42
CA VAL A 95 -7.51 -7.88 6.69
C VAL A 95 -8.51 -7.45 7.78
N TYR A 96 -9.67 -6.86 7.38
CA TYR A 96 -10.71 -6.47 8.33
C TYR A 96 -11.01 -7.58 9.38
N PRO A 97 -11.16 -7.27 10.69
CA PRO A 97 -11.36 -5.94 11.28
C PRO A 97 -10.10 -5.13 11.57
N ASP A 98 -8.92 -5.68 11.30
CA ASP A 98 -7.66 -4.98 11.51
C ASP A 98 -7.45 -3.86 10.48
N VAL A 99 -6.56 -2.93 10.80
CA VAL A 99 -6.13 -1.89 9.89
C VAL A 99 -5.19 -2.48 8.83
N THR A 100 -5.33 -2.03 7.60
CA THR A 100 -4.44 -2.41 6.51
C THR A 100 -3.00 -2.02 6.87
N SER A 101 -2.12 -3.01 6.94
CA SER A 101 -0.72 -2.85 7.30
C SER A 101 0.13 -3.93 6.63
N TRP A 102 1.43 -3.72 6.57
CA TRP A 102 2.38 -4.73 6.09
C TRP A 102 2.23 -6.04 6.89
N ASN A 103 2.21 -5.96 8.21
CA ASN A 103 2.06 -7.13 9.08
C ASN A 103 0.73 -7.86 8.84
N GLY A 104 -0.38 -7.12 8.72
CA GLY A 104 -1.68 -7.68 8.40
C GLY A 104 -1.70 -8.39 7.05
N SER A 105 -1.08 -7.79 6.04
CA SER A 105 -0.99 -8.37 4.69
C SER A 105 -0.13 -9.63 4.65
N VAL A 106 1.03 -9.62 5.31
CA VAL A 106 1.92 -10.80 5.43
C VAL A 106 1.23 -11.91 6.21
N GLY A 107 0.60 -11.60 7.33
CA GLY A 107 -0.15 -12.58 8.12
C GLY A 107 -1.33 -13.20 7.35
N LEU A 108 -2.03 -12.42 6.54
CA LEU A 108 -3.09 -12.92 5.65
C LEU A 108 -2.51 -13.85 4.56
N ALA A 109 -1.42 -13.45 3.94
CA ALA A 109 -0.75 -14.26 2.92
C ALA A 109 -0.33 -15.61 3.50
N GLN A 110 0.26 -15.64 4.69
CA GLN A 110 0.67 -16.86 5.37
C GLN A 110 -0.52 -17.78 5.67
N LYS A 111 -1.61 -17.25 6.23
CA LYS A 111 -2.85 -18.00 6.45
C LYS A 111 -3.43 -18.59 5.16
N THR A 112 -3.30 -17.86 4.06
CA THR A 112 -3.76 -18.31 2.74
C THR A 112 -2.91 -19.47 2.23
N VAL A 113 -1.57 -19.39 2.36
CA VAL A 113 -0.65 -20.47 2.00
C VAL A 113 -0.94 -21.72 2.84
N ASP A 114 -1.12 -21.58 4.15
CA ASP A 114 -1.45 -22.69 5.03
C ASP A 114 -2.76 -23.37 4.62
N GLN A 115 -3.75 -22.60 4.16
CA GLN A 115 -5.01 -23.14 3.64
C GLN A 115 -4.79 -23.92 2.34
N ILE A 116 -4.01 -23.38 1.43
CA ILE A 116 -3.64 -24.03 0.16
C ILE A 116 -2.98 -25.38 0.46
N LEU A 117 -1.97 -25.39 1.33
CA LEU A 117 -1.23 -26.62 1.68
C LEU A 117 -2.15 -27.68 2.28
N ARG A 118 -3.06 -27.29 3.19
CA ARG A 118 -4.06 -28.21 3.76
C ARG A 118 -4.98 -28.81 2.69
N ASP A 119 -5.40 -28.02 1.72
CA ASP A 119 -6.31 -28.49 0.67
C ASP A 119 -5.58 -29.41 -0.32
N PHE A 120 -4.30 -29.13 -0.61
CA PHE A 120 -3.46 -30.01 -1.45
C PHE A 120 -3.14 -31.34 -0.77
N CYS A 121 -2.85 -31.35 0.55
CA CYS A 121 -2.60 -32.60 1.27
C CYS A 121 -3.84 -33.53 1.26
N LYS A 122 -5.02 -32.96 1.46
CA LYS A 122 -6.29 -33.73 1.43
C LYS A 122 -6.59 -34.35 0.05
N THR A 123 -6.10 -33.76 -1.02
CA THR A 123 -6.34 -34.25 -2.40
C THR A 123 -5.37 -35.38 -2.80
N ARG A 124 -4.30 -35.61 -2.02
CA ARG A 124 -3.32 -36.69 -2.28
C ARG A 124 -3.65 -38.00 -1.55
N ASP A 125 -4.56 -37.96 -0.60
CA ASP A 125 -4.98 -39.13 0.20
C ASP A 125 -6.22 -39.84 -0.40
N ILE A 126 -6.60 -39.52 -1.64
CA ILE A 126 -7.63 -40.18 -2.45
C ILE A 126 -6.98 -40.79 -3.68
#